data_bac16e2be92ab144381c657d3261da53
#
_entry.id   bac16e2be92ab144381c657d3261da53
#
_cell.length_a   1.000
_cell.length_b   1.000
_cell.length_c   1.000
_cell.angle_alpha   90.00
_cell.angle_beta   90.00
_cell.angle_gamma   90.00
#
_symmetry.space_group_name_H-M   'P 1'
#
loop_
_entity.id
_entity.type
_entity.pdbx_description
1 polymer ?
#
loop_
_entity_poly.entity_id
_entity_poly.type
_entity_poly.pdbx_seq_one_letter_code
_entity_poly.pdbx_strand_id
1 'polypeptide(L)'
;MTLPKTDTLQLNQDGPVLHITLNRPDSRNAMSLTMVNELMAVFEAIKDDTDVRAIVLRGAGGHFCAGGDIKDMAGARQQAARGDSDAFQKLNRRFGEMITAANQQPQVVITVLEGAVLGGGFGLACISDVAIAHSGTTFGLPETGLGVIPAQIAPFVVERIGLTQARRLALTGIRFQGEEARRLGIVHEVAADADGLDALLEDTLKAVR
;
A
#
# COMPACT_ATOMS: atom_id res chain seq x y z
N MET A 1 11.54 18.14 -12.55
CA MET A 1 11.65 17.48 -11.22
C MET A 1 12.80 16.47 -11.21
N THR A 2 13.47 16.26 -10.05
CA THR A 2 14.49 15.19 -9.90
C THR A 2 13.92 14.20 -8.86
N LEU A 3 13.61 12.98 -9.32
CA LEU A 3 13.15 11.92 -8.42
C LEU A 3 14.31 11.46 -7.52
N PRO A 4 14.02 11.07 -6.25
CA PRO A 4 15.04 10.57 -5.35
C PRO A 4 15.59 9.22 -5.85
N LYS A 5 16.84 8.91 -5.47
CA LYS A 5 17.40 7.56 -5.66
C LYS A 5 16.77 6.63 -4.63
N THR A 6 16.41 5.44 -5.08
CA THR A 6 15.71 4.44 -4.25
C THR A 6 16.36 3.06 -4.43
N ASP A 7 16.41 2.30 -3.35
CA ASP A 7 16.94 0.92 -3.32
C ASP A 7 15.80 -0.12 -3.34
N THR A 8 14.64 0.25 -2.80
CA THR A 8 13.48 -0.64 -2.62
C THR A 8 12.30 -0.31 -3.52
N LEU A 9 12.42 0.77 -4.31
CA LEU A 9 11.42 1.19 -5.28
C LEU A 9 12.04 1.28 -6.67
N GLN A 10 11.24 0.98 -7.69
CA GLN A 10 11.55 1.37 -9.08
C GLN A 10 10.62 2.51 -9.46
N LEU A 11 11.18 3.58 -9.99
CA LEU A 11 10.46 4.78 -10.38
C LEU A 11 10.56 4.95 -11.89
N ASN A 12 9.43 5.09 -12.56
CA ASN A 12 9.37 5.38 -13.99
C ASN A 12 8.30 6.43 -14.26
N GLN A 13 8.69 7.54 -14.85
CA GLN A 13 7.74 8.58 -15.28
C GLN A 13 7.43 8.42 -16.76
N ASP A 14 6.16 8.26 -17.08
CA ASP A 14 5.62 8.24 -18.44
C ASP A 14 4.64 9.41 -18.63
N GLY A 15 5.15 10.49 -19.20
CA GLY A 15 4.40 11.72 -19.32
C GLY A 15 3.87 12.21 -17.96
N PRO A 16 2.55 12.39 -17.80
CA PRO A 16 1.96 12.85 -16.55
C PRO A 16 1.75 11.75 -15.49
N VAL A 17 2.26 10.55 -15.73
CA VAL A 17 2.06 9.40 -14.84
C VAL A 17 3.38 8.98 -14.21
N LEU A 18 3.44 8.93 -12.88
CA LEU A 18 4.56 8.35 -12.15
C LEU A 18 4.22 6.93 -11.72
N HIS A 19 4.92 5.94 -12.28
CA HIS A 19 4.85 4.56 -11.87
C HIS A 19 5.84 4.30 -10.73
N ILE A 20 5.35 3.84 -9.60
CA ILE A 20 6.12 3.44 -8.41
C ILE A 20 5.92 1.94 -8.22
N THR A 21 6.96 1.16 -8.45
CA THR A 21 6.94 -0.28 -8.22
C THR A 21 7.65 -0.61 -6.92
N LEU A 22 6.93 -1.20 -5.95
CA LEU A 22 7.53 -1.77 -4.75
C LEU A 22 8.42 -2.93 -5.16
N ASN A 23 9.73 -2.85 -4.88
CA ASN A 23 10.73 -3.76 -5.47
C ASN A 23 11.55 -4.49 -4.42
N ARG A 24 10.88 -5.30 -3.62
CA ARG A 24 11.45 -6.29 -2.69
C ARG A 24 10.76 -7.65 -2.88
N PRO A 25 10.80 -8.25 -4.10
CA PRO A 25 10.01 -9.42 -4.43
C PRO A 25 10.28 -10.62 -3.51
N ASP A 26 11.52 -10.83 -3.07
CA ASP A 26 11.92 -11.93 -2.17
C ASP A 26 11.18 -11.88 -0.81
N SER A 27 10.74 -10.71 -0.38
CA SER A 27 9.92 -10.51 0.82
C SER A 27 8.45 -10.23 0.50
N ARG A 28 8.00 -10.49 -0.75
CA ARG A 28 6.66 -10.13 -1.25
C ARG A 28 6.35 -8.65 -1.00
N ASN A 29 7.36 -7.80 -1.21
CA ASN A 29 7.28 -6.36 -1.02
C ASN A 29 6.84 -5.95 0.39
N ALA A 30 7.22 -6.72 1.42
CA ALA A 30 7.02 -6.33 2.80
C ALA A 30 7.66 -4.96 3.06
N MET A 31 6.92 -4.09 3.72
CA MET A 31 7.22 -2.67 3.87
C MET A 31 8.27 -2.47 4.96
N SER A 32 9.54 -2.32 4.54
CA SER A 32 10.65 -1.98 5.43
C SER A 32 10.66 -0.49 5.74
N LEU A 33 11.36 -0.11 6.82
CA LEU A 33 11.57 1.31 7.15
C LEU A 33 12.26 2.07 6.01
N THR A 34 13.18 1.42 5.28
CA THR A 34 13.80 1.99 4.07
C THR A 34 12.74 2.30 3.02
N MET A 35 11.88 1.33 2.67
CA MET A 35 10.81 1.54 1.69
C MET A 35 9.83 2.64 2.13
N VAL A 36 9.48 2.69 3.40
CA VAL A 36 8.62 3.76 3.97
C VAL A 36 9.26 5.13 3.78
N ASN A 37 10.55 5.26 4.09
CA ASN A 37 11.27 6.53 3.93
C ASN A 37 11.42 6.94 2.45
N GLU A 38 11.66 5.97 1.57
CA GLU A 38 11.75 6.22 0.13
C GLU A 38 10.40 6.66 -0.46
N LEU A 39 9.30 6.00 -0.10
CA LEU A 39 7.96 6.44 -0.49
C LEU A 39 7.67 7.87 -0.04
N MET A 40 8.00 8.21 1.22
CA MET A 40 7.83 9.58 1.71
C MET A 40 8.68 10.58 0.92
N ALA A 41 9.92 10.24 0.59
CA ALA A 41 10.78 11.11 -0.21
C ALA A 41 10.24 11.32 -1.63
N VAL A 42 9.65 10.27 -2.24
CA VAL A 42 8.99 10.38 -3.56
C VAL A 42 7.76 11.28 -3.46
N PHE A 43 6.87 11.04 -2.49
CA PHE A 43 5.65 11.84 -2.31
C PHE A 43 5.98 13.32 -2.05
N GLU A 44 6.99 13.60 -1.24
CA GLU A 44 7.45 14.97 -0.99
C GLU A 44 8.02 15.63 -2.25
N ALA A 45 8.74 14.88 -3.09
CA ALA A 45 9.33 15.40 -4.31
C ALA A 45 8.30 15.79 -5.38
N ILE A 46 7.12 15.13 -5.37
CA ILE A 46 6.10 15.32 -6.43
C ILE A 46 4.88 16.12 -5.98
N LYS A 47 4.71 16.40 -4.69
CA LYS A 47 3.48 17.02 -4.16
C LYS A 47 3.11 18.35 -4.83
N ASP A 48 4.10 19.13 -5.23
CA ASP A 48 3.91 20.43 -5.86
C ASP A 48 4.17 20.39 -7.39
N ASP A 49 4.41 19.20 -7.95
CA ASP A 49 4.68 19.03 -9.38
C ASP A 49 3.37 18.85 -10.16
N THR A 50 2.98 19.90 -10.88
CA THR A 50 1.75 19.92 -11.68
C THR A 50 1.84 19.12 -12.98
N ASP A 51 3.03 18.71 -13.40
CA ASP A 51 3.23 17.86 -14.57
C ASP A 51 2.92 16.39 -14.26
N VAL A 52 2.96 15.98 -12.98
CA VAL A 52 2.52 14.66 -12.53
C VAL A 52 1.05 14.72 -12.13
N ARG A 53 0.17 14.01 -12.85
CA ARG A 53 -1.27 13.96 -12.59
C ARG A 53 -1.73 12.70 -11.89
N ALA A 54 -1.00 11.61 -12.11
CA ALA A 54 -1.33 10.31 -11.51
C ALA A 54 -0.09 9.60 -10.97
N ILE A 55 -0.29 8.85 -9.89
CA ILE A 55 0.66 7.93 -9.30
C ILE A 55 0.09 6.52 -9.45
N VAL A 56 0.83 5.62 -10.08
CA VAL A 56 0.48 4.19 -10.15
C VAL A 56 1.39 3.42 -9.20
N LEU A 57 0.79 2.81 -8.18
CA LEU A 57 1.49 1.91 -7.25
C LEU A 57 1.27 0.46 -7.66
N ARG A 58 2.34 -0.29 -7.88
CA ARG A 58 2.34 -1.73 -8.20
C ARG A 58 3.44 -2.44 -7.42
N GLY A 59 3.36 -3.77 -7.31
CA GLY A 59 4.42 -4.58 -6.68
C GLY A 59 5.15 -5.44 -7.70
N ALA A 60 6.47 -5.57 -7.56
CA ALA A 60 7.27 -6.51 -8.33
C ALA A 60 7.05 -7.96 -7.88
N GLY A 61 7.26 -8.93 -8.77
CA GLY A 61 7.24 -10.36 -8.44
C GLY A 61 5.86 -10.93 -8.14
N GLY A 62 4.77 -10.31 -8.68
CA GLY A 62 3.40 -10.83 -8.55
C GLY A 62 2.77 -10.67 -7.17
N HIS A 63 3.32 -9.82 -6.32
CA HIS A 63 2.74 -9.44 -5.03
C HIS A 63 2.76 -7.93 -4.87
N PHE A 64 1.65 -7.34 -4.41
CA PHE A 64 1.63 -5.93 -4.11
C PHE A 64 2.43 -5.63 -2.83
N CYS A 65 1.95 -6.09 -1.67
CA CYS A 65 2.65 -5.92 -0.39
C CYS A 65 2.11 -6.89 0.66
N ALA A 66 3.00 -7.64 1.30
CA ALA A 66 2.64 -8.63 2.33
C ALA A 66 2.51 -8.04 3.75
N GLY A 67 2.51 -6.71 3.90
CA GLY A 67 2.42 -6.03 5.19
C GLY A 67 3.73 -5.46 5.68
N GLY A 68 3.87 -5.23 6.99
CA GLY A 68 5.10 -4.72 7.60
C GLY A 68 6.25 -5.73 7.55
N ASP A 69 7.48 -5.24 7.45
CA ASP A 69 8.67 -6.08 7.46
C ASP A 69 8.90 -6.68 8.86
N ILE A 70 8.91 -8.01 8.92
CA ILE A 70 9.06 -8.76 10.18
C ILE A 70 10.43 -8.49 10.84
N LYS A 71 11.49 -8.25 10.05
CA LYS A 71 12.83 -7.96 10.58
C LYS A 71 12.87 -6.61 11.29
N ASP A 72 12.25 -5.59 10.69
CA ASP A 72 12.16 -4.26 11.30
C ASP A 72 11.30 -4.29 12.57
N MET A 73 10.19 -5.03 12.55
CA MET A 73 9.34 -5.23 13.73
C MET A 73 10.08 -5.97 14.85
N ALA A 74 10.83 -7.02 14.53
CA ALA A 74 11.65 -7.75 15.51
C ALA A 74 12.78 -6.88 16.04
N GLY A 75 13.45 -6.10 15.19
CA GLY A 75 14.47 -5.14 15.58
C GLY A 75 13.96 -4.09 16.56
N ALA A 76 12.80 -3.49 16.28
CA ALA A 76 12.17 -2.53 17.18
C ALA A 76 11.78 -3.15 18.55
N ARG A 77 11.29 -4.39 18.56
CA ARG A 77 11.03 -5.13 19.82
C ARG A 77 12.32 -5.37 20.63
N GLN A 78 13.42 -5.72 19.97
CA GLN A 78 14.71 -5.90 20.64
C GLN A 78 15.26 -4.59 21.20
N GLN A 79 15.13 -3.48 20.48
CA GLN A 79 15.51 -2.15 20.96
C GLN A 79 14.68 -1.76 22.18
N ALA A 80 13.37 -1.99 22.17
CA ALA A 80 12.50 -1.75 23.31
C ALA A 80 12.93 -2.57 24.53
N ALA A 81 13.30 -3.84 24.37
CA ALA A 81 13.81 -4.69 25.44
C ALA A 81 15.18 -4.24 26.00
N ARG A 82 15.95 -3.46 25.22
CA ARG A 82 17.25 -2.89 25.64
C ARG A 82 17.15 -1.47 26.23
N GLY A 83 15.94 -0.95 26.39
CA GLY A 83 15.69 0.34 27.05
C GLY A 83 15.16 1.46 26.15
N ASP A 84 15.10 1.30 24.82
CA ASP A 84 14.36 2.22 23.93
C ASP A 84 12.89 1.80 23.86
N SER A 85 12.13 2.15 24.90
CA SER A 85 10.71 1.79 25.04
C SER A 85 9.85 2.25 23.86
N ASP A 86 10.31 3.26 23.11
CA ASP A 86 9.55 3.92 22.06
C ASP A 86 9.89 3.41 20.65
N ALA A 87 10.86 2.49 20.53
CA ALA A 87 11.33 2.02 19.23
C ALA A 87 10.21 1.49 18.32
N PHE A 88 9.31 0.66 18.87
CA PHE A 88 8.19 0.13 18.13
C PHE A 88 7.17 1.21 17.77
N GLN A 89 6.92 2.15 18.66
CA GLN A 89 6.03 3.28 18.42
C GLN A 89 6.58 4.20 17.32
N LYS A 90 7.89 4.48 17.32
CA LYS A 90 8.57 5.27 16.29
C LYS A 90 8.45 4.62 14.91
N LEU A 91 8.71 3.31 14.83
CA LEU A 91 8.56 2.55 13.59
C LEU A 91 7.11 2.61 13.05
N ASN A 92 6.14 2.35 13.93
CA ASN A 92 4.72 2.38 13.57
C ASN A 92 4.26 3.78 13.16
N ARG A 93 4.68 4.82 13.87
CA ARG A 93 4.38 6.21 13.54
C ARG A 93 4.93 6.60 12.17
N ARG A 94 6.16 6.20 11.85
CA ARG A 94 6.78 6.49 10.55
C ARG A 94 5.97 5.91 9.39
N PHE A 95 5.44 4.70 9.56
CA PHE A 95 4.50 4.12 8.62
C PHE A 95 3.20 4.94 8.53
N GLY A 96 2.66 5.40 9.65
CA GLY A 96 1.47 6.26 9.69
C GLY A 96 1.67 7.60 8.97
N GLU A 97 2.84 8.20 9.11
CA GLU A 97 3.21 9.42 8.37
C GLU A 97 3.24 9.17 6.87
N MET A 98 3.81 8.06 6.44
CA MET A 98 3.89 7.69 5.02
C MET A 98 2.50 7.47 4.41
N ILE A 99 1.63 6.69 5.07
CA ILE A 99 0.28 6.43 4.52
C ILE A 99 -0.58 7.70 4.51
N THR A 100 -0.39 8.59 5.48
CA THR A 100 -1.04 9.90 5.50
C THR A 100 -0.54 10.76 4.35
N ALA A 101 0.78 10.79 4.10
CA ALA A 101 1.35 11.51 2.97
C ALA A 101 0.82 10.98 1.63
N ALA A 102 0.69 9.65 1.50
CA ALA A 102 0.09 9.04 0.31
C ALA A 102 -1.37 9.45 0.10
N ASN A 103 -2.17 9.45 1.17
CA ASN A 103 -3.59 9.85 1.13
C ASN A 103 -3.80 11.34 0.84
N GLN A 104 -2.79 12.16 1.10
CA GLN A 104 -2.84 13.62 0.90
C GLN A 104 -2.20 14.08 -0.42
N GLN A 105 -1.77 13.15 -1.28
CA GLN A 105 -1.22 13.52 -2.57
C GLN A 105 -2.27 14.25 -3.42
N PRO A 106 -1.92 15.36 -4.09
CA PRO A 106 -2.84 16.03 -5.01
C PRO A 106 -3.04 15.27 -6.32
N GLN A 107 -2.14 14.33 -6.64
CA GLN A 107 -2.24 13.46 -7.80
C GLN A 107 -3.23 12.32 -7.54
N VAL A 108 -3.87 11.83 -8.59
CA VAL A 108 -4.72 10.63 -8.52
C VAL A 108 -3.87 9.42 -8.18
N VAL A 109 -4.14 8.76 -7.05
CA VAL A 109 -3.44 7.55 -6.61
C VAL A 109 -4.18 6.31 -7.10
N ILE A 110 -3.51 5.54 -7.95
CA ILE A 110 -4.03 4.30 -8.53
C ILE A 110 -3.21 3.13 -7.99
N THR A 111 -3.86 2.09 -7.46
CA THR A 111 -3.17 0.86 -7.05
C THR A 111 -3.54 -0.31 -7.97
N VAL A 112 -2.52 -1.04 -8.44
CA VAL A 112 -2.66 -2.29 -9.18
C VAL A 112 -2.24 -3.42 -8.27
N LEU A 113 -3.21 -4.26 -7.90
CA LEU A 113 -3.11 -5.19 -6.79
C LEU A 113 -3.05 -6.63 -7.26
N GLU A 114 -1.93 -7.31 -6.96
CA GLU A 114 -1.70 -8.71 -7.29
C GLU A 114 -1.19 -9.48 -6.06
N GLY A 115 -1.46 -10.77 -6.02
CA GLY A 115 -0.95 -11.69 -4.99
C GLY A 115 -1.33 -11.25 -3.57
N ALA A 116 -0.36 -10.90 -2.75
CA ALA A 116 -0.60 -10.50 -1.35
C ALA A 116 -0.87 -8.99 -1.23
N VAL A 117 -1.97 -8.63 -0.56
CA VAL A 117 -2.36 -7.26 -0.17
C VAL A 117 -2.75 -7.29 1.30
N LEU A 118 -1.76 -7.26 2.18
CA LEU A 118 -1.95 -7.52 3.60
C LEU A 118 -1.47 -6.35 4.46
N GLY A 119 -2.13 -6.13 5.60
CA GLY A 119 -1.71 -5.13 6.58
C GLY A 119 -1.46 -3.75 5.97
N GLY A 120 -0.23 -3.27 5.99
CA GLY A 120 0.15 -1.98 5.38
C GLY A 120 -0.17 -1.88 3.89
N GLY A 121 -0.05 -2.98 3.13
CA GLY A 121 -0.46 -3.03 1.73
C GLY A 121 -1.98 -2.88 1.56
N PHE A 122 -2.76 -3.46 2.48
CA PHE A 122 -4.20 -3.25 2.53
C PHE A 122 -4.54 -1.77 2.81
N GLY A 123 -3.78 -1.13 3.70
CA GLY A 123 -3.91 0.30 3.95
C GLY A 123 -3.69 1.15 2.70
N LEU A 124 -2.64 0.87 1.92
CA LEU A 124 -2.38 1.57 0.65
C LEU A 124 -3.52 1.36 -0.37
N ALA A 125 -4.11 0.16 -0.43
CA ALA A 125 -5.30 -0.07 -1.26
C ALA A 125 -6.49 0.78 -0.79
N CYS A 126 -6.66 0.97 0.51
CA CYS A 126 -7.77 1.76 1.06
C CYS A 126 -7.66 3.26 0.81
N ILE A 127 -6.44 3.82 0.73
CA ILE A 127 -6.22 5.26 0.49
C ILE A 127 -6.21 5.63 -0.99
N SER A 128 -6.13 4.66 -1.90
CA SER A 128 -6.08 4.95 -3.32
C SER A 128 -7.41 5.44 -3.86
N ASP A 129 -7.36 6.39 -4.81
CA ASP A 129 -8.56 6.89 -5.50
C ASP A 129 -9.15 5.82 -6.41
N VAL A 130 -8.28 5.04 -7.07
CA VAL A 130 -8.67 3.90 -7.88
C VAL A 130 -7.86 2.68 -7.48
N ALA A 131 -8.52 1.58 -7.15
CA ALA A 131 -7.91 0.29 -6.89
C ALA A 131 -8.41 -0.74 -7.89
N ILE A 132 -7.47 -1.42 -8.56
CA ILE A 132 -7.71 -2.47 -9.54
C ILE A 132 -7.02 -3.73 -9.05
N ALA A 133 -7.69 -4.88 -9.07
CA ALA A 133 -7.11 -6.11 -8.54
C ALA A 133 -7.21 -7.29 -9.52
N HIS A 134 -6.23 -8.18 -9.46
CA HIS A 134 -6.37 -9.53 -10.01
C HIS A 134 -7.36 -10.34 -9.16
N SER A 135 -8.19 -11.18 -9.77
CA SER A 135 -9.23 -11.97 -9.09
C SER A 135 -8.68 -12.87 -7.98
N GLY A 136 -7.48 -13.44 -8.17
CA GLY A 136 -6.78 -14.28 -7.20
C GLY A 136 -6.02 -13.53 -6.11
N THR A 137 -6.05 -12.18 -6.11
CA THR A 137 -5.39 -11.37 -5.08
C THR A 137 -5.95 -11.67 -3.70
N THR A 138 -5.06 -11.90 -2.73
CA THR A 138 -5.43 -12.20 -1.34
C THR A 138 -5.33 -10.95 -0.48
N PHE A 139 -6.44 -10.55 0.09
CA PHE A 139 -6.58 -9.43 1.02
C PHE A 139 -6.70 -9.90 2.46
N GLY A 140 -6.26 -9.07 3.42
CA GLY A 140 -6.48 -9.35 4.83
C GLY A 140 -5.76 -8.40 5.78
N LEU A 141 -6.23 -8.40 7.03
CA LEU A 141 -5.67 -7.68 8.16
C LEU A 141 -5.12 -8.70 9.17
N PRO A 142 -3.83 -9.14 9.03
CA PRO A 142 -3.28 -10.21 9.85
C PRO A 142 -2.85 -9.75 11.26
N GLU A 143 -2.98 -8.50 11.59
CA GLU A 143 -2.43 -7.84 12.78
C GLU A 143 -2.85 -8.54 14.07
N THR A 144 -4.11 -8.94 14.21
CA THR A 144 -4.62 -9.63 15.40
C THR A 144 -3.93 -10.98 15.62
N GLY A 145 -3.61 -11.71 14.54
CA GLY A 145 -2.82 -12.94 14.59
C GLY A 145 -1.36 -12.73 15.01
N LEU A 146 -0.86 -11.49 14.90
CA LEU A 146 0.50 -11.11 15.30
C LEU A 146 0.54 -10.44 16.68
N GLY A 147 -0.60 -10.31 17.36
CA GLY A 147 -0.72 -9.65 18.67
C GLY A 147 -0.51 -8.13 18.60
N VAL A 148 -0.81 -7.52 17.45
CA VAL A 148 -0.78 -6.06 17.25
C VAL A 148 -2.11 -5.57 16.70
N ILE A 149 -2.32 -4.26 16.72
CA ILE A 149 -3.50 -3.62 16.13
C ILE A 149 -3.13 -2.90 14.83
N PRO A 150 -4.04 -2.80 13.85
CA PRO A 150 -3.81 -2.07 12.60
C PRO A 150 -3.95 -0.55 12.81
N ALA A 151 -3.24 0.01 13.80
CA ALA A 151 -3.48 1.36 14.32
C ALA A 151 -3.41 2.46 13.25
N GLN A 152 -2.43 2.38 12.36
CA GLN A 152 -2.17 3.44 11.39
C GLN A 152 -3.09 3.36 10.16
N ILE A 153 -3.58 2.16 9.83
CA ILE A 153 -4.44 1.97 8.66
C ILE A 153 -5.92 1.96 9.01
N ALA A 154 -6.28 1.69 10.27
CA ALA A 154 -7.67 1.55 10.68
C ALA A 154 -8.58 2.73 10.30
N PRO A 155 -8.17 4.00 10.42
CA PRO A 155 -8.99 5.13 9.98
C PRO A 155 -9.35 5.04 8.48
N PHE A 156 -8.38 4.77 7.64
CA PHE A 156 -8.56 4.67 6.19
C PHE A 156 -9.40 3.45 5.78
N VAL A 157 -9.22 2.33 6.50
CA VAL A 157 -10.07 1.14 6.29
C VAL A 157 -11.52 1.45 6.66
N VAL A 158 -11.76 2.13 7.78
CA VAL A 158 -13.12 2.54 8.20
C VAL A 158 -13.74 3.52 7.19
N GLU A 159 -12.97 4.48 6.70
CA GLU A 159 -13.40 5.42 5.66
C GLU A 159 -13.79 4.69 4.37
N ARG A 160 -12.99 3.70 3.96
CA ARG A 160 -13.18 2.95 2.71
C ARG A 160 -14.39 2.02 2.73
N ILE A 161 -14.58 1.22 3.80
CA ILE A 161 -15.56 0.13 3.84
C ILE A 161 -16.57 0.25 4.99
N GLY A 162 -16.52 1.32 5.74
CA GLY A 162 -17.39 1.54 6.91
C GLY A 162 -16.99 0.72 8.13
N LEU A 163 -17.43 1.20 9.30
CA LEU A 163 -17.01 0.66 10.59
C LEU A 163 -17.33 -0.83 10.77
N THR A 164 -18.50 -1.28 10.32
CA THR A 164 -18.96 -2.67 10.53
C THR A 164 -18.05 -3.66 9.81
N GLN A 165 -17.71 -3.42 8.54
CA GLN A 165 -16.83 -4.30 7.78
C GLN A 165 -15.37 -4.18 8.26
N ALA A 166 -14.91 -2.97 8.57
CA ALA A 166 -13.59 -2.77 9.13
C ALA A 166 -13.38 -3.58 10.42
N ARG A 167 -14.35 -3.53 11.33
CA ARG A 167 -14.33 -4.34 12.58
C ARG A 167 -14.32 -5.84 12.29
N ARG A 168 -15.21 -6.31 11.39
CA ARG A 168 -15.23 -7.71 10.99
C ARG A 168 -13.87 -8.19 10.53
N LEU A 169 -13.26 -7.49 9.59
CA LEU A 169 -11.97 -7.88 9.01
C LEU A 169 -10.83 -7.81 10.02
N ALA A 170 -10.74 -6.71 10.78
CA ALA A 170 -9.66 -6.49 11.74
C ALA A 170 -9.73 -7.46 12.92
N LEU A 171 -10.92 -7.81 13.41
CA LEU A 171 -11.07 -8.67 14.58
C LEU A 171 -10.97 -10.15 14.24
N THR A 172 -11.34 -10.56 13.02
CA THR A 172 -11.32 -11.97 12.62
C THR A 172 -10.03 -12.37 11.90
N GLY A 173 -9.30 -11.40 11.32
CA GLY A 173 -8.14 -11.67 10.49
C GLY A 173 -8.44 -12.52 9.24
N ILE A 174 -9.72 -12.58 8.84
CA ILE A 174 -10.15 -13.37 7.68
C ILE A 174 -9.47 -12.90 6.40
N ARG A 175 -9.08 -13.86 5.56
CA ARG A 175 -8.56 -13.59 4.21
C ARG A 175 -9.65 -13.81 3.18
N PHE A 176 -9.62 -13.01 2.12
CA PHE A 176 -10.58 -13.05 1.02
C PHE A 176 -9.91 -12.64 -0.29
N GLN A 177 -10.61 -12.83 -1.41
CA GLN A 177 -10.07 -12.57 -2.75
C GLN A 177 -10.74 -11.38 -3.44
N GLY A 178 -10.30 -11.10 -4.68
CA GLY A 178 -10.64 -9.91 -5.44
C GLY A 178 -12.14 -9.62 -5.52
N GLU A 179 -12.99 -10.61 -5.81
CA GLU A 179 -14.44 -10.37 -5.93
C GLU A 179 -15.08 -9.96 -4.60
N GLU A 180 -14.65 -10.54 -3.48
CA GLU A 180 -15.12 -10.09 -2.16
C GLU A 180 -14.56 -8.69 -1.84
N ALA A 181 -13.31 -8.38 -2.25
CA ALA A 181 -12.75 -7.04 -2.10
C ALA A 181 -13.55 -5.99 -2.89
N ARG A 182 -14.00 -6.33 -4.09
CA ARG A 182 -14.90 -5.49 -4.91
C ARG A 182 -16.25 -5.31 -4.25
N ARG A 183 -16.86 -6.40 -3.77
CA ARG A 183 -18.14 -6.35 -3.06
C ARG A 183 -18.08 -5.48 -1.81
N LEU A 184 -16.94 -5.45 -1.13
CA LEU A 184 -16.70 -4.62 0.07
C LEU A 184 -16.37 -3.16 -0.27
N GLY A 185 -16.10 -2.82 -1.54
CA GLY A 185 -15.69 -1.48 -1.96
C GLY A 185 -14.21 -1.17 -1.72
N ILE A 186 -13.38 -2.18 -1.44
CA ILE A 186 -11.92 -2.00 -1.31
C ILE A 186 -11.30 -1.74 -2.68
N VAL A 187 -11.72 -2.52 -3.68
CA VAL A 187 -11.32 -2.34 -5.08
C VAL A 187 -12.52 -1.98 -5.95
N HIS A 188 -12.27 -1.27 -7.05
CA HIS A 188 -13.29 -0.82 -7.97
C HIS A 188 -13.53 -1.85 -9.08
N GLU A 189 -12.43 -2.43 -9.60
CA GLU A 189 -12.47 -3.37 -10.71
C GLU A 189 -11.60 -4.59 -10.42
N VAL A 190 -11.99 -5.73 -11.02
CA VAL A 190 -11.30 -7.01 -10.89
C VAL A 190 -11.07 -7.60 -12.29
N ALA A 191 -9.84 -8.00 -12.56
CA ALA A 191 -9.45 -8.70 -13.77
C ALA A 191 -9.12 -10.17 -13.51
N ALA A 192 -9.37 -11.03 -14.48
CA ALA A 192 -9.08 -12.46 -14.38
C ALA A 192 -7.59 -12.81 -14.60
N ASP A 193 -6.86 -11.94 -15.30
CA ASP A 193 -5.48 -12.13 -15.73
C ASP A 193 -4.70 -10.82 -15.79
N ALA A 194 -3.41 -10.92 -16.11
CA ALA A 194 -2.52 -9.76 -16.19
C ALA A 194 -2.89 -8.81 -17.34
N ASP A 195 -3.29 -9.33 -18.49
CA ASP A 195 -3.68 -8.52 -19.64
C ASP A 195 -4.93 -7.69 -19.31
N GLY A 196 -5.88 -8.27 -18.60
CA GLY A 196 -7.06 -7.57 -18.10
C GLY A 196 -6.71 -6.49 -17.07
N LEU A 197 -5.74 -6.73 -16.18
CA LEU A 197 -5.25 -5.70 -15.26
C LEU A 197 -4.65 -4.52 -16.00
N ASP A 198 -3.79 -4.77 -16.98
CA ASP A 198 -3.14 -3.73 -17.74
C ASP A 198 -4.16 -2.95 -18.60
N ALA A 199 -5.18 -3.62 -19.16
CA ALA A 199 -6.26 -2.95 -19.86
C ALA A 199 -7.09 -2.02 -18.96
N LEU A 200 -7.47 -2.47 -17.76
CA LEU A 200 -8.17 -1.66 -16.77
C LEU A 200 -7.34 -0.45 -16.31
N LEU A 201 -6.03 -0.64 -16.12
CA LEU A 201 -5.12 0.46 -15.80
C LEU A 201 -5.09 1.49 -16.95
N GLU A 202 -4.89 1.06 -18.18
CA GLU A 202 -4.87 1.96 -19.34
C GLU A 202 -6.18 2.73 -19.51
N ASP A 203 -7.33 2.10 -19.31
CA ASP A 203 -8.62 2.78 -19.38
C ASP A 203 -8.78 3.82 -18.26
N THR A 204 -8.28 3.51 -17.04
CA THR A 204 -8.24 4.47 -15.94
C THR A 204 -7.32 5.65 -16.26
N LEU A 205 -6.14 5.39 -16.80
CA LEU A 205 -5.16 6.43 -17.15
C LEU A 205 -5.63 7.35 -18.27
N LYS A 206 -6.42 6.86 -19.24
CA LYS A 206 -7.04 7.70 -20.26
C LYS A 206 -7.97 8.76 -19.68
N ALA A 207 -8.62 8.47 -18.55
CA ALA A 207 -9.52 9.42 -17.89
C ALA A 207 -8.78 10.48 -17.05
N VAL A 208 -7.50 10.23 -16.71
CA VAL A 208 -6.70 11.10 -15.84
C VAL A 208 -5.66 11.92 -16.61
N ARG A 209 -5.24 11.46 -17.78
CA ARG A 209 -4.27 12.14 -18.69
C ARG A 209 -4.81 13.44 -19.36
#